data_520cf5534f565af908178ea685ff3519
#
_entry.id   520cf5534f565af908178ea685ff3519
#
_cell.length_a   1.000
_cell.length_b   1.000
_cell.length_c   1.000
_cell.angle_alpha   90.00
_cell.angle_beta   90.00
_cell.angle_gamma   90.00
#
_symmetry.space_group_name_H-M   'P 1'
#
loop_
_entity.id
_entity.type
_entity.pdbx_description
1 polymer ?
#
loop_
_entity_poly.entity_id
_entity_poly.type
_entity_poly.pdbx_seq_one_letter_code
_entity_poly.pdbx_strand_id
1 'polypeptide(L)' 'NVPGKWIPCSEKLPEDESYILVSFENATMPDIARYEENDEGGTFYPGDDEKPYSSYGIFVNAWMPLPKLYREEEWL' A
#
# COMPACT_ATOMS: atom_id res chain seq x y z
N ASN A 1 -2.84 14.78 -0.51
CA ASN A 1 -3.41 13.66 -1.26
C ASN A 1 -4.92 13.63 -1.11
N VAL A 2 -5.61 13.28 -2.18
CA VAL A 2 -7.06 13.17 -2.16
C VAL A 2 -7.42 11.77 -1.68
N PRO A 3 -8.23 11.64 -0.60
CA PRO A 3 -8.65 10.33 -0.13
C PRO A 3 -9.35 9.55 -1.25
N GLY A 4 -9.07 8.27 -1.34
CA GLY A 4 -9.67 7.39 -2.32
C GLY A 4 -9.00 7.41 -3.69
N LYS A 5 -7.90 8.14 -3.84
CA LYS A 5 -7.17 8.18 -5.10
C LYS A 5 -5.88 7.39 -5.02
N TRP A 6 -5.62 6.60 -6.06
CA TRP A 6 -4.37 5.86 -6.14
C TRP A 6 -3.21 6.79 -6.44
N ILE A 7 -2.08 6.54 -5.80
CA ILE A 7 -0.84 7.28 -6.00
C ILE A 7 0.12 6.34 -6.71
N PRO A 8 0.47 6.64 -7.97
CA PRO A 8 1.43 5.77 -8.68
C PRO A 8 2.77 5.75 -7.97
N CYS A 9 3.37 4.58 -7.88
CA CYS A 9 4.69 4.45 -7.26
C CYS A 9 5.75 5.24 -8.02
N SER A 10 5.53 5.48 -9.32
CA SER A 10 6.44 6.29 -10.12
C SER A 10 6.41 7.76 -9.73
N GLU A 11 5.35 8.23 -9.06
CA GLU A 11 5.25 9.63 -8.63
C GLU A 11 5.71 9.81 -7.21
N LYS A 12 5.35 8.88 -6.33
CA LYS A 12 5.66 9.02 -4.91
C LYS A 12 5.59 7.66 -4.24
N LEU A 13 6.51 7.41 -3.33
CA LEU A 13 6.49 6.23 -2.48
C LEU A 13 5.96 6.59 -1.10
N PRO A 14 5.41 5.62 -0.36
CA PRO A 14 4.91 5.90 0.99
C PRO A 14 6.05 6.44 1.88
N GLU A 15 5.71 7.33 2.78
CA GLU A 15 6.70 7.98 3.64
C GLU A 15 6.79 7.36 5.03
N ASP A 16 5.77 6.65 5.45
CA ASP A 16 5.80 6.05 6.76
C ASP A 16 5.54 4.55 6.65
N GLU A 17 5.66 3.87 7.78
CA GLU A 17 5.54 2.41 7.81
C GLU A 17 4.13 1.93 8.14
N SER A 18 3.15 2.82 8.01
CA SER A 18 1.76 2.44 8.24
C SER A 18 1.28 1.44 7.20
N TYR A 19 0.23 0.72 7.54
CA TYR A 19 -0.43 -0.13 6.57
C TYR A 19 -1.13 0.74 5.52
N ILE A 20 -1.11 0.28 4.28
CA ILE A 20 -1.67 0.99 3.14
C ILE A 20 -2.40 -0.01 2.24
N LEU A 21 -3.19 0.52 1.30
CA LEU A 21 -3.72 -0.29 0.21
C LEU A 21 -2.75 -0.23 -0.96
N VAL A 22 -2.60 -1.34 -1.67
CA VAL A 22 -1.73 -1.40 -2.84
C VAL A 22 -2.49 -2.00 -4.01
N SER A 23 -2.15 -1.52 -5.20
CA SER A 23 -2.64 -2.04 -6.47
C SER A 23 -1.47 -2.73 -7.18
N PHE A 24 -1.77 -3.64 -8.09
CA PHE A 24 -0.74 -4.45 -8.74
C PHE A 24 -0.85 -4.37 -10.25
N GLU A 25 0.28 -4.56 -10.94
CA GLU A 25 0.27 -4.67 -12.39
C GLU A 25 -0.34 -5.98 -12.85
N ASN A 26 -0.16 -7.04 -12.07
CA ASN A 26 -0.46 -8.40 -12.51
C ASN A 26 -1.35 -9.15 -11.54
N ALA A 27 -2.25 -8.45 -10.86
CA ALA A 27 -3.26 -9.07 -10.03
C ALA A 27 -4.57 -8.31 -10.21
N THR A 28 -5.67 -8.92 -9.79
CA THR A 28 -6.99 -8.39 -10.08
C THR A 28 -7.64 -7.70 -8.89
N MET A 29 -7.04 -7.79 -7.70
CA MET A 29 -7.61 -7.21 -6.49
C MET A 29 -6.54 -6.46 -5.73
N PRO A 30 -6.91 -5.33 -5.10
CA PRO A 30 -5.96 -4.66 -4.22
C PRO A 30 -5.79 -5.44 -2.92
N ASP A 31 -4.76 -5.09 -2.17
CA ASP A 31 -4.46 -5.77 -0.92
C ASP A 31 -4.01 -4.77 0.12
N ILE A 32 -4.04 -5.17 1.38
CA ILE A 32 -3.49 -4.37 2.48
C ILE A 32 -2.03 -4.77 2.64
N ALA A 33 -1.16 -3.76 2.65
CA ALA A 33 0.27 -3.99 2.64
C ALA A 33 0.96 -3.02 3.58
N ARG A 34 2.24 -3.25 3.78
CA ARG A 34 3.10 -2.28 4.43
C ARG A 34 4.31 -2.02 3.57
N TYR A 35 4.89 -0.84 3.73
CA TYR A 35 6.07 -0.42 2.98
C TYR A 35 7.21 -0.20 3.95
N GLU A 36 8.37 -0.77 3.66
CA GLU A 36 9.56 -0.59 4.50
C GLU A 36 10.75 -0.22 3.63
N GLU A 37 11.57 0.69 4.13
CA GLU A 37 12.79 1.11 3.44
C GLU A 37 14.00 0.67 4.22
N ASN A 38 15.05 0.32 3.48
CA ASN A 38 16.36 0.04 4.03
C ASN A 38 17.41 0.71 3.15
N ASP A 39 18.68 0.39 3.38
CA ASP A 39 19.78 1.02 2.63
C ASP A 39 19.73 0.73 1.13
N GLU A 40 19.03 -0.33 0.74
CA GLU A 40 18.93 -0.72 -0.67
C GLU A 40 17.67 -0.20 -1.35
N GLY A 41 16.80 0.47 -0.61
CA GLY A 41 15.57 1.01 -1.17
C GLY A 41 14.36 0.52 -0.41
N GLY A 42 13.18 0.70 -1.01
CA GLY A 42 11.92 0.37 -0.40
C GLY A 42 11.30 -0.90 -0.97
N THR A 43 10.49 -1.55 -0.16
CA THR A 43 9.86 -2.81 -0.54
C THR A 43 8.48 -2.89 0.06
N PHE A 44 7.53 -3.44 -0.69
CA PHE A 44 6.17 -3.67 -0.21
C PHE A 44 6.01 -5.12 0.24
N TYR A 45 5.36 -5.29 1.38
CA TYR A 45 5.12 -6.60 1.99
C TYR A 45 3.62 -6.84 2.17
N PRO A 46 3.13 -8.07 1.93
CA PRO A 46 1.72 -8.38 2.21
C PRO A 46 1.46 -8.32 3.72
N GLY A 47 0.58 -7.44 4.16
CA GLY A 47 0.17 -7.38 5.55
C GLY A 47 1.30 -7.58 6.54
N ASP A 48 1.23 -8.67 7.30
CA ASP A 48 2.24 -9.01 8.31
C ASP A 48 3.26 -10.03 7.83
N ASP A 49 3.23 -10.38 6.55
CA ASP A 49 4.16 -11.35 5.98
C ASP A 49 5.58 -10.78 6.00
N GLU A 50 6.55 -11.65 6.23
CA GLU A 50 7.96 -11.24 6.25
C GLU A 50 8.58 -11.27 4.86
N LYS A 51 7.90 -11.85 3.86
CA LYS A 51 8.40 -11.91 2.50
C LYS A 51 7.72 -10.86 1.64
N PRO A 52 8.48 -10.13 0.82
CA PRO A 52 7.90 -9.08 -0.02
C PRO A 52 7.07 -9.66 -1.16
N TYR A 53 6.20 -8.81 -1.72
CA TYR A 53 5.40 -9.22 -2.88
C TYR A 53 6.25 -9.67 -4.04
N SER A 54 7.43 -9.08 -4.23
CA SER A 54 8.31 -9.46 -5.33
C SER A 54 8.74 -10.92 -5.25
N SER A 55 8.82 -11.48 -4.04
CA SER A 55 9.20 -12.89 -3.89
C SER A 55 8.07 -13.82 -4.36
N TYR A 56 6.87 -13.30 -4.52
CA TYR A 56 5.71 -14.04 -5.03
C TYR A 56 5.44 -13.73 -6.50
N GLY A 57 6.29 -12.91 -7.13
CA GLY A 57 6.08 -12.55 -8.52
C GLY A 57 4.99 -11.53 -8.74
N ILE A 58 4.63 -10.77 -7.71
CA ILE A 58 3.57 -9.76 -7.77
C ILE A 58 4.20 -8.39 -7.61
N PHE A 59 3.81 -7.43 -8.45
CA PHE A 59 4.46 -6.13 -8.48
C PHE A 59 3.47 -5.01 -8.23
N VAL A 60 3.75 -4.20 -7.20
CA VAL A 60 2.91 -3.07 -6.81
C VAL A 60 3.16 -1.91 -7.78
N ASN A 61 2.09 -1.31 -8.31
CA ASN A 61 2.20 -0.16 -9.20
C ASN A 61 1.65 1.12 -8.59
N ALA A 62 0.81 1.03 -7.55
CA ALA A 62 0.24 2.21 -6.91
C ALA A 62 -0.17 1.87 -5.49
N TRP A 63 -0.36 2.92 -4.69
CA TRP A 63 -0.77 2.75 -3.30
C TRP A 63 -1.70 3.89 -2.90
N MET A 64 -2.36 3.73 -1.76
CA MET A 64 -3.13 4.80 -1.16
C MET A 64 -3.28 4.53 0.33
N PRO A 65 -3.51 5.58 1.15
CA PRO A 65 -3.73 5.37 2.57
C PRO A 65 -4.98 4.54 2.81
N LEU A 66 -4.98 3.77 3.89
CA LEU A 66 -6.16 3.01 4.27
C LEU A 66 -7.29 3.97 4.65
N PRO A 67 -8.53 3.63 4.32
CA PRO A 67 -9.65 4.42 4.82
C PRO A 67 -9.76 4.28 6.32
N LYS A 68 -10.39 5.26 6.96
CA LYS A 68 -10.65 5.19 8.38
C LYS A 68 -11.72 4.14 8.64
N LEU A 69 -11.70 3.60 9.83
CA LEU A 69 -12.76 2.69 10.24
C LEU A 69 -14.10 3.43 10.27
N TYR A 70 -15.15 2.70 9.96
CA TYR A 70 -16.48 3.25 10.03
C TYR A 70 -16.82 3.64 11.47
N ARG A 71 -17.41 4.84 11.65
CA ARG A 71 -17.90 5.33 12.93
C ARG A 71 -19.20 6.05 12.70
N GLU A 72 -20.19 5.74 13.49
CA GLU A 72 -21.50 6.37 13.34
C GLU A 72 -21.45 7.86 13.56
N GLU A 73 -20.64 8.33 14.50
CA GLU A 73 -20.55 9.74 14.83
C GLU A 73 -19.86 10.58 13.75
N GLU A 74 -19.20 9.96 12.80
CA GLU A 74 -18.49 10.72 11.78
C GLU A 74 -19.40 11.36 10.74
N TRP A 75 -20.63 10.89 10.64
CA TRP A 75 -21.52 11.44 9.62
C TRP A 75 -22.58 12.37 10.21
N LEU A 76 -22.46 12.76 11.45
CA LEU A 76 -23.38 13.69 12.10
C LEU A 76 -23.14 15.17 11.75
#